data_a921b2ee3b641dbf447e9309c18682f9
#
_entry.id   a921b2ee3b641dbf447e9309c18682f9
#
_cell.length_a   1.000
_cell.length_b   1.000
_cell.length_c   1.000
_cell.angle_alpha   90.00
_cell.angle_beta   90.00
_cell.angle_gamma   90.00
#
_symmetry.space_group_name_H-M   'P 1'
#
loop_
_entity.id
_entity.type
_entity.pdbx_description
1 polymer ?
#
loop_
_entity_poly.entity_id
_entity_poly.type
_entity_poly.pdbx_seq_one_letter_code
_entity_poly.pdbx_strand_id
1 'polypeptide(L)'
;MGAVAALLAVLVFASWALAGQFHVYACQTPLGQVAPMEGWKGSKAEGSTYATVAANTCESGGAMSAALGEATTHLPNVDQASWTFVAPTATSLVAASLWRAGYLHGPSGESTSYRFWLAGPKGSFETCVFSEGCAGQGEVGMPLSGGNLVTVPHAAIGSPLSVNAACSFSGPESKCATGFGDPNSYAAVVYLFAADLTLEQTAGPSASDVSGELASAPAVSGTSDVAFTATDPGSGVYQAVFSVDGQVVQRTGLDENGGMCRDVGETTDGLPAFLSPQPCERSLSTDVGFDTTRVSNGTHHLVVSVTDAAGNSVAVLDRTIAVANPLAPGTPGPPNGANASSQATLAVAWKGSRRERMIVGYGHAEAVLGQLSAPGAAPITGAQIEVLAMPSYAGAKPKPTILLTGPDGRFAVRVPAGASSRTLRFAYRSHLGDPLPAVTRTLTLGVRAGIALTIAPRTASVGRTIHFHGHLRGGPVPHDGKQLILEARSRGGRWIEFDVIRTDSRGRYRASYTFKFPGPADYQFRVRSEPESDYPFLAGASGAIGVHEG
;
A
#
# COMPACT_ATOMS: atom_id res chain seq x y z
N MET A 1 -43.82 -12.12 59.91
CA MET A 1 -42.41 -12.38 59.48
C MET A 1 -42.47 -12.86 58.05
N GLY A 2 -42.30 -11.94 57.10
CA GLY A 2 -42.29 -12.26 55.68
C GLY A 2 -40.89 -12.01 55.12
N ALA A 3 -40.30 -13.04 54.57
CA ALA A 3 -38.98 -12.97 53.92
C ALA A 3 -39.20 -12.54 52.48
N VAL A 4 -38.66 -11.38 52.09
CA VAL A 4 -38.59 -10.90 50.72
C VAL A 4 -37.29 -11.50 50.08
N ALA A 5 -37.48 -12.41 49.12
CA ALA A 5 -36.38 -12.92 48.29
C ALA A 5 -36.12 -11.91 47.17
N ALA A 6 -34.96 -11.26 47.18
CA ALA A 6 -34.52 -10.42 46.07
C ALA A 6 -33.90 -11.33 44.96
N LEU A 7 -34.58 -11.44 43.83
CA LEU A 7 -34.02 -12.03 42.59
C LEU A 7 -33.04 -11.03 41.98
N LEU A 8 -31.74 -11.30 42.03
CA LEU A 8 -30.74 -10.62 41.17
C LEU A 8 -30.86 -11.16 39.74
N ALA A 9 -31.44 -10.39 38.86
CA ALA A 9 -31.36 -10.65 37.42
C ALA A 9 -29.96 -10.27 36.93
N VAL A 10 -29.12 -11.24 36.63
CA VAL A 10 -27.87 -11.05 35.91
C VAL A 10 -28.22 -10.78 34.45
N LEU A 11 -28.19 -9.52 34.06
CA LEU A 11 -28.26 -9.13 32.65
C LEU A 11 -26.92 -9.53 31.98
N VAL A 12 -26.92 -10.66 31.31
CA VAL A 12 -25.86 -11.04 30.36
C VAL A 12 -26.03 -10.11 29.18
N PHE A 13 -25.25 -9.05 29.10
CA PHE A 13 -25.07 -8.30 27.86
C PHE A 13 -24.30 -9.22 26.90
N ALA A 14 -25.03 -9.91 26.02
CA ALA A 14 -24.44 -10.46 24.83
C ALA A 14 -23.92 -9.26 24.01
N SER A 15 -22.60 -9.01 24.07
CA SER A 15 -21.94 -8.13 23.12
C SER A 15 -22.21 -8.73 21.73
N TRP A 16 -23.01 -8.07 20.95
CA TRP A 16 -23.16 -8.36 19.53
C TRP A 16 -21.78 -8.12 18.95
N ALA A 17 -21.02 -9.16 18.68
CA ALA A 17 -19.80 -9.07 17.90
C ALA A 17 -20.21 -8.49 16.55
N LEU A 18 -19.80 -7.26 16.27
CA LEU A 18 -19.90 -6.72 14.93
C LEU A 18 -19.10 -7.65 14.02
N ALA A 19 -19.70 -8.06 12.92
CA ALA A 19 -19.01 -8.87 11.91
C ALA A 19 -17.75 -8.12 11.46
N GLY A 20 -16.63 -8.82 11.40
CA GLY A 20 -15.37 -8.26 10.91
C GLY A 20 -15.44 -8.02 9.40
N GLN A 21 -14.79 -6.97 8.92
CA GLN A 21 -14.77 -6.61 7.50
C GLN A 21 -13.35 -6.30 7.05
N PHE A 22 -13.08 -6.51 5.76
CA PHE A 22 -11.80 -6.20 5.13
C PHE A 22 -11.98 -5.92 3.65
N HIS A 23 -11.06 -5.13 3.07
CA HIS A 23 -11.02 -4.85 1.65
C HIS A 23 -10.19 -5.88 0.89
N VAL A 24 -10.62 -6.16 -0.34
CA VAL A 24 -9.86 -6.98 -1.30
C VAL A 24 -9.73 -6.19 -2.60
N TYR A 25 -8.50 -5.90 -2.98
CA TYR A 25 -8.22 -5.23 -4.24
C TYR A 25 -7.91 -6.23 -5.34
N ALA A 26 -8.44 -6.00 -6.52
CA ALA A 26 -8.17 -6.83 -7.69
C ALA A 26 -7.83 -5.98 -8.92
N CYS A 27 -6.95 -6.49 -9.77
CA CYS A 27 -6.37 -5.88 -10.96
C CYS A 27 -5.50 -4.66 -10.65
N GLN A 28 -6.07 -3.60 -10.09
CA GLN A 28 -5.35 -2.46 -9.53
C GLN A 28 -5.97 -2.06 -8.20
N THR A 29 -5.15 -1.51 -7.30
CA THR A 29 -5.65 -0.83 -6.11
C THR A 29 -6.26 0.52 -6.51
N PRO A 30 -7.07 1.18 -5.66
CA PRO A 30 -7.56 2.53 -5.91
C PRO A 30 -6.46 3.57 -6.14
N LEU A 31 -5.22 3.28 -5.73
CA LEU A 31 -4.04 4.12 -5.95
C LEU A 31 -3.25 3.75 -7.22
N GLY A 32 -3.73 2.81 -8.04
CA GLY A 32 -3.12 2.42 -9.31
C GLY A 32 -1.94 1.44 -9.19
N GLN A 33 -1.75 0.81 -8.04
CA GLN A 33 -0.77 -0.27 -7.92
C GLN A 33 -1.36 -1.57 -8.48
N VAL A 34 -0.53 -2.34 -9.17
CA VAL A 34 -0.94 -3.65 -9.71
C VAL A 34 -1.32 -4.59 -8.57
N ALA A 35 -2.48 -5.23 -8.71
CA ALA A 35 -2.99 -6.24 -7.80
C ALA A 35 -3.32 -7.53 -8.58
N PRO A 36 -3.19 -8.71 -7.97
CA PRO A 36 -3.65 -9.95 -8.57
C PRO A 36 -5.17 -9.93 -8.76
N MET A 37 -5.71 -10.92 -9.43
CA MET A 37 -7.17 -11.04 -9.65
C MET A 37 -7.75 -12.29 -8.99
N GLU A 38 -7.23 -12.64 -7.84
CA GLU A 38 -7.73 -13.77 -7.08
C GLU A 38 -9.22 -13.61 -6.73
N GLY A 39 -9.94 -14.72 -6.80
CA GLY A 39 -11.41 -14.72 -6.64
C GLY A 39 -12.18 -14.35 -7.91
N TRP A 40 -11.53 -13.79 -8.93
CA TRP A 40 -12.14 -13.52 -10.22
C TRP A 40 -11.87 -14.64 -11.22
N LYS A 41 -12.89 -15.05 -11.95
CA LYS A 41 -12.80 -16.11 -12.96
C LYS A 41 -13.36 -15.63 -14.29
N GLY A 42 -12.52 -15.64 -15.32
CA GLY A 42 -12.94 -15.41 -16.70
C GLY A 42 -13.65 -16.64 -17.28
N SER A 43 -14.74 -16.42 -17.99
CA SER A 43 -15.49 -17.48 -18.65
C SER A 43 -16.12 -17.02 -19.95
N LYS A 44 -16.47 -17.99 -20.78
CA LYS A 44 -17.30 -17.81 -22.00
C LYS A 44 -18.54 -18.69 -21.86
N ALA A 45 -19.67 -18.24 -22.42
CA ALA A 45 -20.84 -19.08 -22.50
C ALA A 45 -20.58 -20.30 -23.38
N GLU A 46 -21.25 -21.41 -23.09
CA GLU A 46 -21.19 -22.61 -23.92
C GLU A 46 -21.68 -22.31 -25.35
N GLY A 47 -20.94 -22.78 -26.33
CA GLY A 47 -21.21 -22.48 -27.74
C GLY A 47 -20.70 -21.15 -28.26
N SER A 48 -20.04 -20.32 -27.43
CA SER A 48 -19.40 -19.08 -27.88
C SER A 48 -18.34 -19.33 -28.94
N THR A 49 -18.27 -18.43 -29.92
CA THR A 49 -17.28 -18.48 -31.00
C THR A 49 -15.87 -18.13 -30.53
N TYR A 50 -14.88 -18.27 -31.41
CA TYR A 50 -13.50 -17.89 -31.14
C TYR A 50 -13.32 -16.38 -30.89
N ALA A 51 -14.21 -15.55 -31.41
CA ALA A 51 -14.19 -14.09 -31.23
C ALA A 51 -14.52 -13.64 -29.80
N THR A 52 -15.11 -14.52 -29.00
CA THR A 52 -15.44 -14.24 -27.60
C THR A 52 -14.20 -14.41 -26.72
N VAL A 53 -13.87 -13.37 -25.96
CA VAL A 53 -12.63 -13.28 -25.19
C VAL A 53 -12.91 -12.86 -23.76
N ALA A 54 -12.35 -13.60 -22.80
CA ALA A 54 -12.14 -13.15 -21.44
C ALA A 54 -10.63 -13.05 -21.21
N ALA A 55 -10.09 -11.84 -21.31
CA ALA A 55 -8.65 -11.61 -21.24
C ALA A 55 -8.24 -10.90 -19.95
N ASN A 56 -7.01 -11.15 -19.53
CA ASN A 56 -6.40 -10.54 -18.35
C ASN A 56 -5.06 -9.88 -18.74
N THR A 57 -4.95 -8.59 -18.45
CA THR A 57 -3.72 -7.81 -18.59
C THR A 57 -3.36 -7.05 -17.31
N CYS A 58 -3.96 -7.43 -16.17
CA CYS A 58 -3.76 -6.75 -14.88
C CYS A 58 -2.30 -6.70 -14.45
N GLU A 59 -1.55 -7.79 -14.61
CA GLU A 59 -0.12 -7.86 -14.24
C GLU A 59 0.74 -6.83 -14.98
N SER A 60 0.31 -6.40 -16.16
CA SER A 60 0.97 -5.33 -16.93
C SER A 60 0.35 -3.94 -16.74
N GLY A 61 -0.50 -3.76 -15.71
CA GLY A 61 -1.19 -2.50 -15.44
C GLY A 61 -2.40 -2.24 -16.35
N GLY A 62 -2.93 -3.28 -17.01
CA GLY A 62 -4.10 -3.22 -17.86
C GLY A 62 -5.41 -3.50 -17.11
N ALA A 63 -6.25 -4.42 -17.66
CA ALA A 63 -7.58 -4.70 -17.16
C ALA A 63 -7.96 -6.18 -17.28
N MET A 64 -8.98 -6.60 -16.55
CA MET A 64 -9.82 -7.75 -16.89
C MET A 64 -10.80 -7.30 -17.98
N SER A 65 -10.79 -7.92 -19.14
CA SER A 65 -11.70 -7.57 -20.23
C SER A 65 -12.61 -8.72 -20.60
N ALA A 66 -13.91 -8.44 -20.65
CA ALA A 66 -14.90 -9.31 -21.27
C ALA A 66 -15.25 -8.70 -22.63
N ALA A 67 -15.01 -9.42 -23.72
CA ALA A 67 -15.05 -8.85 -25.07
C ALA A 67 -15.57 -9.81 -26.12
N LEU A 68 -16.16 -9.24 -27.17
CA LEU A 68 -16.47 -9.88 -28.44
C LEU A 68 -15.62 -9.22 -29.51
N GLY A 69 -14.68 -9.99 -30.09
CA GLY A 69 -13.76 -9.50 -31.13
C GLY A 69 -14.43 -9.44 -32.50
N GLU A 70 -13.68 -8.95 -33.49
CA GLU A 70 -14.10 -9.01 -34.88
C GLU A 70 -14.22 -10.47 -35.34
N ALA A 71 -15.32 -10.76 -36.01
CA ALA A 71 -15.52 -12.02 -36.71
C ALA A 71 -15.82 -11.72 -38.20
N THR A 72 -15.41 -12.59 -39.09
CA THR A 72 -15.69 -12.50 -40.50
C THR A 72 -17.18 -12.74 -40.83
N THR A 73 -17.95 -13.22 -39.86
CA THR A 73 -19.37 -13.51 -39.92
C THR A 73 -20.07 -12.93 -38.70
N HIS A 74 -21.38 -12.73 -38.81
CA HIS A 74 -22.21 -12.30 -37.68
C HIS A 74 -22.06 -13.24 -36.49
N LEU A 75 -21.92 -12.67 -35.28
CA LEU A 75 -21.77 -13.42 -34.02
C LEU A 75 -23.14 -13.97 -33.56
N PRO A 76 -23.25 -15.23 -33.16
CA PRO A 76 -24.49 -15.78 -32.62
C PRO A 76 -24.83 -15.17 -31.26
N ASN A 77 -26.11 -15.19 -30.91
CA ASN A 77 -26.63 -14.66 -29.65
C ASN A 77 -26.14 -15.39 -28.39
N VAL A 78 -25.46 -16.51 -28.53
CA VAL A 78 -24.83 -17.25 -27.43
C VAL A 78 -23.46 -16.69 -27.06
N ASP A 79 -22.87 -15.83 -27.91
CA ASP A 79 -21.55 -15.25 -27.63
C ASP A 79 -21.63 -14.32 -26.43
N GLN A 80 -21.00 -14.74 -25.36
CA GLN A 80 -20.91 -14.01 -24.11
C GLN A 80 -19.56 -14.29 -23.41
N ALA A 81 -18.87 -13.24 -23.01
CA ALA A 81 -17.71 -13.29 -22.12
C ALA A 81 -18.05 -12.68 -20.77
N SER A 82 -17.46 -13.20 -19.72
CA SER A 82 -17.71 -12.72 -18.35
C SER A 82 -16.45 -12.81 -17.50
N TRP A 83 -16.34 -11.90 -16.54
CA TRP A 83 -15.51 -12.03 -15.37
C TRP A 83 -16.40 -12.07 -14.14
N THR A 84 -16.25 -13.09 -13.31
CA THR A 84 -17.13 -13.32 -12.15
C THR A 84 -16.29 -13.48 -10.90
N PHE A 85 -16.62 -12.70 -9.88
CA PHE A 85 -16.10 -12.81 -8.53
C PHE A 85 -17.03 -13.66 -7.68
N VAL A 86 -16.44 -14.59 -6.92
CA VAL A 86 -17.18 -15.39 -5.93
C VAL A 86 -16.49 -15.25 -4.59
N ALA A 87 -17.22 -14.76 -3.59
CA ALA A 87 -16.71 -14.65 -2.23
C ALA A 87 -16.32 -16.03 -1.67
N PRO A 88 -15.20 -16.15 -0.94
CA PRO A 88 -14.81 -17.39 -0.29
C PRO A 88 -15.85 -17.90 0.71
N THR A 89 -15.74 -19.19 1.03
CA THR A 89 -16.57 -19.81 2.07
C THR A 89 -16.46 -19.02 3.38
N ALA A 90 -17.56 -18.89 4.10
CA ALA A 90 -17.69 -18.15 5.37
C ALA A 90 -17.45 -16.62 5.27
N THR A 91 -17.38 -16.07 4.05
CA THR A 91 -17.38 -14.62 3.82
C THR A 91 -18.56 -14.20 2.95
N SER A 92 -18.94 -12.93 3.04
CA SER A 92 -20.00 -12.31 2.24
C SER A 92 -19.50 -11.01 1.62
N LEU A 93 -19.83 -10.77 0.35
CA LEU A 93 -19.56 -9.49 -0.30
C LEU A 93 -20.63 -8.47 0.12
N VAL A 94 -20.24 -7.41 0.84
CA VAL A 94 -21.16 -6.42 1.43
C VAL A 94 -21.06 -5.04 0.80
N ALA A 95 -19.93 -4.70 0.18
CA ALA A 95 -19.76 -3.50 -0.62
C ALA A 95 -18.78 -3.75 -1.76
N ALA A 96 -18.88 -2.97 -2.85
CA ALA A 96 -17.93 -3.00 -3.94
C ALA A 96 -17.88 -1.67 -4.69
N SER A 97 -16.67 -1.26 -5.06
CA SER A 97 -16.37 -0.17 -5.97
C SER A 97 -15.58 -0.72 -7.16
N LEU A 98 -16.08 -0.48 -8.37
CA LEU A 98 -15.53 -1.01 -9.61
C LEU A 98 -15.12 0.14 -10.53
N TRP A 99 -13.90 0.14 -11.04
CA TRP A 99 -13.46 1.07 -12.08
C TRP A 99 -13.52 0.38 -13.43
N ARG A 100 -14.49 0.80 -14.24
CA ARG A 100 -14.76 0.17 -15.55
C ARG A 100 -14.87 1.20 -16.67
N ALA A 101 -14.54 0.76 -17.88
CA ALA A 101 -14.98 1.41 -19.11
C ALA A 101 -15.44 0.35 -20.10
N GLY A 102 -16.41 0.68 -20.92
CA GLY A 102 -16.93 -0.23 -21.93
C GLY A 102 -17.34 0.49 -23.20
N TYR A 103 -17.20 -0.20 -24.33
CA TYR A 103 -17.56 0.30 -25.65
C TYR A 103 -18.34 -0.73 -26.43
N LEU A 104 -19.29 -0.21 -27.20
CA LEU A 104 -20.11 -0.98 -28.14
C LEU A 104 -19.99 -0.33 -29.51
N HIS A 105 -19.66 -1.12 -30.53
CA HIS A 105 -19.59 -0.71 -31.92
C HIS A 105 -20.52 -1.57 -32.76
N GLY A 106 -21.16 -0.97 -33.73
CA GLY A 106 -22.02 -1.67 -34.67
C GLY A 106 -22.18 -0.85 -35.94
N PRO A 107 -22.53 -1.49 -37.06
CA PRO A 107 -22.86 -0.75 -38.27
C PRO A 107 -24.10 0.10 -38.04
N SER A 108 -24.09 1.34 -38.55
CA SER A 108 -25.23 2.22 -38.48
C SER A 108 -26.40 1.63 -39.28
N GLY A 109 -27.56 1.48 -38.66
CA GLY A 109 -28.79 1.08 -39.30
C GLY A 109 -29.25 -0.38 -39.13
N GLU A 110 -28.48 -1.23 -38.48
CA GLU A 110 -28.92 -2.58 -38.13
C GLU A 110 -29.36 -2.66 -36.66
N SER A 111 -30.38 -3.49 -36.38
CA SER A 111 -30.89 -3.75 -35.04
C SER A 111 -29.94 -4.66 -34.26
N THR A 112 -28.66 -4.37 -34.30
CA THR A 112 -27.62 -5.14 -33.63
C THR A 112 -27.55 -4.78 -32.15
N SER A 113 -27.71 -5.76 -31.29
CA SER A 113 -27.73 -5.55 -29.87
C SER A 113 -26.50 -6.12 -29.20
N TYR A 114 -25.37 -5.48 -29.41
CA TYR A 114 -24.25 -5.63 -28.51
C TYR A 114 -24.59 -4.96 -27.18
N ARG A 115 -24.22 -5.61 -26.10
CA ARG A 115 -24.36 -5.07 -24.74
C ARG A 115 -23.21 -5.45 -23.86
N PHE A 116 -22.95 -4.63 -22.85
CA PHE A 116 -22.25 -5.04 -21.64
C PHE A 116 -23.08 -4.68 -20.42
N TRP A 117 -22.86 -5.38 -19.33
CA TRP A 117 -23.54 -5.09 -18.07
C TRP A 117 -22.73 -5.58 -16.88
N LEU A 118 -22.99 -4.95 -15.73
CA LEU A 118 -22.50 -5.36 -14.42
C LEU A 118 -23.68 -5.89 -13.63
N ALA A 119 -23.49 -7.06 -12.98
CA ALA A 119 -24.57 -7.73 -12.28
C ALA A 119 -24.12 -8.33 -10.96
N GLY A 120 -25.01 -8.28 -9.99
CA GLY A 120 -24.94 -9.04 -8.74
C GLY A 120 -25.97 -10.16 -8.73
N PRO A 121 -26.14 -10.87 -7.59
CA PRO A 121 -27.02 -12.03 -7.49
C PRO A 121 -28.50 -11.72 -7.71
N LYS A 122 -28.90 -10.45 -7.61
CA LYS A 122 -30.31 -10.00 -7.80
C LYS A 122 -30.55 -9.36 -9.17
N GLY A 123 -29.60 -9.40 -10.08
CA GLY A 123 -29.69 -8.87 -11.44
C GLY A 123 -28.67 -7.79 -11.77
N SER A 124 -28.80 -7.20 -12.97
CA SER A 124 -27.91 -6.13 -13.44
C SER A 124 -28.22 -4.81 -12.73
N PHE A 125 -27.18 -4.08 -12.39
CA PHE A 125 -27.27 -2.74 -11.80
C PHE A 125 -26.68 -1.65 -12.72
N GLU A 126 -25.97 -2.05 -13.76
CA GLU A 126 -25.53 -1.21 -14.86
C GLU A 126 -25.67 -2.00 -16.16
N THR A 127 -26.20 -1.37 -17.18
CA THR A 127 -26.39 -2.00 -18.50
C THR A 127 -26.19 -0.94 -19.58
N CYS A 128 -25.42 -1.28 -20.60
CA CYS A 128 -25.26 -0.51 -21.83
C CYS A 128 -25.65 -1.39 -23.00
N VAL A 129 -26.65 -0.96 -23.78
CA VAL A 129 -27.19 -1.69 -24.94
C VAL A 129 -27.11 -0.79 -26.17
N PHE A 130 -26.47 -1.26 -27.21
CA PHE A 130 -26.24 -0.46 -28.43
C PHE A 130 -27.56 -0.04 -29.12
N SER A 131 -28.51 -0.95 -29.24
CA SER A 131 -29.84 -0.66 -29.83
C SER A 131 -30.67 0.34 -29.01
N GLU A 132 -30.31 0.59 -27.75
CA GLU A 132 -30.96 1.57 -26.87
C GLU A 132 -30.19 2.91 -26.85
N GLY A 133 -29.21 3.09 -27.74
CA GLY A 133 -28.45 4.32 -27.89
C GLY A 133 -27.22 4.44 -27.00
N CYS A 134 -26.82 3.38 -26.30
CA CYS A 134 -25.60 3.36 -25.52
C CYS A 134 -24.42 2.86 -26.37
N ALA A 135 -23.48 3.73 -26.71
CA ALA A 135 -22.27 3.38 -27.44
C ALA A 135 -21.06 3.08 -26.51
N GLY A 136 -21.16 3.38 -25.22
CA GLY A 136 -20.11 3.13 -24.27
C GLY A 136 -20.29 3.92 -22.98
N GLN A 137 -19.46 3.60 -21.98
CA GLN A 137 -19.41 4.28 -20.69
C GLN A 137 -17.98 4.28 -20.18
N GLY A 138 -17.57 5.39 -19.55
CA GLY A 138 -16.23 5.57 -19.00
C GLY A 138 -15.15 5.86 -20.06
N GLU A 139 -13.91 5.91 -19.63
CA GLU A 139 -12.74 6.29 -20.46
C GLU A 139 -11.60 5.30 -20.26
N VAL A 140 -11.19 4.59 -21.32
CA VAL A 140 -10.08 3.64 -21.29
C VAL A 140 -8.75 4.33 -21.01
N GLY A 141 -8.55 5.55 -21.53
CA GLY A 141 -7.31 6.30 -21.35
C GLY A 141 -7.06 6.85 -19.92
N MET A 142 -8.08 6.81 -19.06
CA MET A 142 -8.01 7.24 -17.66
C MET A 142 -8.62 6.20 -16.73
N PRO A 143 -7.96 5.04 -16.54
CA PRO A 143 -8.52 3.86 -15.86
C PRO A 143 -9.19 4.13 -14.52
N LEU A 144 -8.55 4.90 -13.66
CA LEU A 144 -9.02 5.19 -12.30
C LEU A 144 -9.74 6.54 -12.15
N SER A 145 -10.20 7.13 -13.27
CA SER A 145 -10.99 8.35 -13.20
C SER A 145 -12.32 8.15 -12.48
N GLY A 146 -12.87 9.23 -11.91
CA GLY A 146 -14.19 9.19 -11.27
C GLY A 146 -15.33 8.84 -12.24
N GLY A 147 -15.15 9.07 -13.54
CA GLY A 147 -16.11 8.67 -14.59
C GLY A 147 -16.15 7.14 -14.81
N ASN A 148 -15.12 6.43 -14.41
CA ASN A 148 -15.05 4.98 -14.47
C ASN A 148 -15.56 4.29 -13.19
N LEU A 149 -15.67 5.03 -12.09
CA LEU A 149 -16.07 4.48 -10.80
C LEU A 149 -17.56 4.15 -10.77
N VAL A 150 -17.88 2.90 -10.44
CA VAL A 150 -19.23 2.41 -10.17
C VAL A 150 -19.26 1.83 -8.77
N THR A 151 -20.01 2.44 -7.88
CA THR A 151 -20.33 1.85 -6.57
C THR A 151 -21.52 0.92 -6.72
N VAL A 152 -21.35 -0.35 -6.36
CA VAL A 152 -22.43 -1.34 -6.48
C VAL A 152 -23.56 -0.98 -5.51
N PRO A 153 -24.81 -0.83 -5.99
CA PRO A 153 -25.93 -0.50 -5.12
C PRO A 153 -26.18 -1.58 -4.07
N HIS A 154 -26.55 -1.19 -2.85
CA HIS A 154 -26.84 -2.12 -1.76
C HIS A 154 -27.88 -3.20 -2.14
N ALA A 155 -28.86 -2.86 -2.97
CA ALA A 155 -29.87 -3.83 -3.44
C ALA A 155 -29.30 -4.92 -4.36
N ALA A 156 -28.15 -4.64 -5.02
CA ALA A 156 -27.53 -5.54 -5.98
C ALA A 156 -26.28 -6.24 -5.42
N ILE A 157 -25.74 -5.78 -4.28
CA ILE A 157 -24.52 -6.34 -3.71
C ILE A 157 -24.69 -7.79 -3.28
N GLY A 158 -23.62 -8.55 -3.40
CA GLY A 158 -23.51 -9.95 -3.03
C GLY A 158 -22.67 -10.76 -4.00
N SER A 159 -22.58 -12.05 -3.76
CA SER A 159 -21.81 -12.99 -4.58
C SER A 159 -22.77 -13.97 -5.28
N PRO A 160 -22.60 -14.22 -6.61
CA PRO A 160 -21.54 -13.72 -7.49
C PRO A 160 -21.74 -12.26 -7.93
N LEU A 161 -20.61 -11.56 -8.15
CA LEU A 161 -20.55 -10.26 -8.80
C LEU A 161 -19.92 -10.44 -10.18
N SER A 162 -20.49 -9.89 -11.26
CA SER A 162 -19.99 -10.14 -12.60
C SER A 162 -19.95 -8.91 -13.50
N VAL A 163 -18.99 -8.93 -14.43
CA VAL A 163 -18.81 -7.99 -15.53
C VAL A 163 -18.92 -8.78 -16.83
N ASN A 164 -19.81 -8.38 -17.72
CA ASN A 164 -20.22 -9.19 -18.86
C ASN A 164 -20.29 -8.40 -20.15
N ALA A 165 -19.96 -9.03 -21.27
CA ALA A 165 -20.21 -8.54 -22.62
C ALA A 165 -20.84 -9.64 -23.48
N ALA A 166 -21.84 -9.29 -24.27
CA ALA A 166 -22.55 -10.25 -25.10
C ALA A 166 -23.11 -9.65 -26.39
N CYS A 167 -23.33 -10.53 -27.35
CA CYS A 167 -24.30 -10.33 -28.42
C CYS A 167 -25.70 -10.67 -27.87
N SER A 168 -26.60 -9.69 -27.83
CA SER A 168 -27.90 -9.82 -27.20
C SER A 168 -29.02 -9.71 -28.22
N PHE A 169 -29.25 -10.77 -28.97
CA PHE A 169 -30.36 -10.83 -29.91
C PHE A 169 -31.41 -11.86 -29.43
N SER A 170 -32.68 -11.56 -29.63
CA SER A 170 -33.75 -12.48 -29.31
C SER A 170 -34.12 -13.33 -30.54
N GLY A 171 -33.92 -14.66 -30.45
CA GLY A 171 -34.34 -15.64 -31.45
C GLY A 171 -33.18 -16.51 -31.98
N PRO A 172 -33.48 -17.74 -32.42
CA PRO A 172 -32.46 -18.75 -32.76
C PRO A 172 -31.67 -18.44 -34.03
N GLU A 173 -32.18 -17.57 -34.91
CA GLU A 173 -31.51 -17.14 -36.12
C GLU A 173 -30.80 -15.80 -35.96
N SER A 174 -30.83 -15.21 -34.78
CA SER A 174 -30.37 -13.88 -34.51
C SER A 174 -28.86 -13.82 -34.33
N LYS A 175 -28.19 -12.94 -35.04
CA LYS A 175 -26.76 -12.73 -35.03
C LYS A 175 -26.45 -11.24 -34.93
N CYS A 176 -25.47 -10.89 -34.12
CA CYS A 176 -24.97 -9.54 -34.11
C CYS A 176 -24.04 -9.28 -35.31
N ALA A 177 -24.21 -8.19 -35.98
CA ALA A 177 -23.31 -7.78 -37.06
C ALA A 177 -21.89 -7.63 -36.49
N THR A 178 -20.89 -7.99 -37.30
CA THR A 178 -19.49 -7.70 -36.99
C THR A 178 -19.31 -6.19 -36.95
N GLY A 179 -18.90 -5.69 -35.80
CA GLY A 179 -18.71 -4.25 -35.59
C GLY A 179 -17.32 -3.80 -35.99
N PHE A 180 -17.20 -2.49 -36.18
CA PHE A 180 -15.92 -1.81 -36.29
C PHE A 180 -15.41 -1.65 -34.86
N GLY A 181 -14.26 -2.28 -34.54
CA GLY A 181 -13.74 -2.36 -33.21
C GLY A 181 -13.38 -1.03 -32.57
N ASP A 182 -13.28 -1.05 -31.27
CA ASP A 182 -12.48 -0.10 -30.50
C ASP A 182 -11.00 -0.17 -30.98
N PRO A 183 -10.06 0.59 -30.42
CA PRO A 183 -8.64 0.51 -30.76
C PRO A 183 -8.03 -0.90 -30.68
N ASN A 184 -8.71 -1.85 -30.03
CA ASN A 184 -8.32 -3.25 -29.89
C ASN A 184 -9.12 -4.20 -30.79
N SER A 185 -9.93 -3.68 -31.72
CA SER A 185 -10.77 -4.44 -32.66
C SER A 185 -11.89 -5.26 -31.99
N TYR A 186 -12.50 -4.74 -30.92
CA TYR A 186 -13.65 -5.36 -30.28
C TYR A 186 -14.96 -4.74 -30.74
N ALA A 187 -15.96 -5.57 -31.03
CA ALA A 187 -17.33 -5.13 -31.32
C ALA A 187 -18.09 -4.76 -30.02
N ALA A 188 -17.81 -5.45 -28.95
CA ALA A 188 -18.28 -5.12 -27.61
C ALA A 188 -17.17 -5.43 -26.62
N VAL A 189 -16.93 -4.55 -25.68
CA VAL A 189 -15.94 -4.78 -24.62
C VAL A 189 -16.32 -4.03 -23.37
N VAL A 190 -16.06 -4.64 -22.23
CA VAL A 190 -16.00 -3.99 -20.94
C VAL A 190 -14.68 -4.34 -20.25
N TYR A 191 -13.96 -3.31 -19.86
CA TYR A 191 -12.72 -3.38 -19.12
C TYR A 191 -13.02 -3.11 -17.65
N LEU A 192 -12.55 -3.98 -16.76
CA LEU A 192 -12.49 -3.75 -15.32
C LEU A 192 -11.04 -3.50 -14.93
N PHE A 193 -10.71 -2.24 -14.65
CA PHE A 193 -9.35 -1.80 -14.34
C PHE A 193 -8.97 -2.03 -12.89
N ALA A 194 -9.92 -1.84 -11.98
CA ALA A 194 -9.74 -2.04 -10.56
C ALA A 194 -11.05 -2.48 -9.92
N ALA A 195 -10.95 -3.28 -8.89
CA ALA A 195 -12.04 -3.60 -8.00
C ALA A 195 -11.59 -3.43 -6.55
N ASP A 196 -12.40 -2.76 -5.76
CA ASP A 196 -12.31 -2.68 -4.30
C ASP A 196 -13.56 -3.34 -3.73
N LEU A 197 -13.37 -4.51 -3.14
CA LEU A 197 -14.43 -5.38 -2.63
C LEU A 197 -14.36 -5.41 -1.11
N THR A 198 -15.45 -5.08 -0.42
CA THR A 198 -15.53 -5.25 1.04
C THR A 198 -16.18 -6.59 1.36
N LEU A 199 -15.40 -7.47 1.96
CA LEU A 199 -15.86 -8.76 2.46
C LEU A 199 -16.14 -8.68 3.96
N GLU A 200 -17.21 -9.34 4.37
CA GLU A 200 -17.64 -9.49 5.77
C GLU A 200 -17.53 -10.94 6.20
N GLN A 201 -17.06 -11.14 7.43
CA GLN A 201 -16.99 -12.45 8.07
C GLN A 201 -17.57 -12.35 9.49
N THR A 202 -18.54 -13.20 9.79
CA THR A 202 -19.20 -13.25 11.11
C THR A 202 -18.58 -14.30 12.04
N ALA A 203 -18.01 -15.38 11.48
CA ALA A 203 -17.35 -16.42 12.24
C ALA A 203 -15.90 -16.01 12.51
N GLY A 204 -15.52 -15.86 13.76
CA GLY A 204 -14.15 -15.56 14.15
C GLY A 204 -13.24 -16.79 14.24
N PRO A 205 -11.93 -16.58 14.53
CA PRO A 205 -10.98 -17.66 14.70
C PRO A 205 -11.24 -18.45 15.98
N SER A 206 -10.69 -19.66 16.03
CA SER A 206 -10.61 -20.49 17.24
C SER A 206 -9.17 -20.84 17.54
N ALA A 207 -8.85 -21.12 18.82
CA ALA A 207 -7.51 -21.50 19.27
C ALA A 207 -7.55 -22.68 20.24
N SER A 208 -6.50 -23.51 20.17
CA SER A 208 -6.29 -24.69 21.04
C SER A 208 -4.80 -24.89 21.33
N ASP A 209 -4.51 -25.91 22.16
CA ASP A 209 -3.15 -26.41 22.46
C ASP A 209 -2.19 -25.33 22.99
N VAL A 210 -2.68 -24.47 23.88
CA VAL A 210 -1.94 -23.35 24.43
C VAL A 210 -0.85 -23.82 25.39
N SER A 211 0.40 -23.39 25.13
CA SER A 211 1.59 -23.76 25.94
C SER A 211 2.63 -22.62 25.91
N GLY A 212 3.82 -22.85 26.43
CA GLY A 212 4.91 -21.88 26.47
C GLY A 212 5.10 -21.19 27.83
N GLU A 213 6.11 -20.32 27.91
CA GLU A 213 6.45 -19.61 29.17
C GLU A 213 5.32 -18.67 29.60
N LEU A 214 4.71 -17.93 28.69
CA LEU A 214 3.60 -17.04 29.03
C LEU A 214 2.39 -17.79 29.58
N ALA A 215 2.19 -19.06 29.18
CA ALA A 215 1.10 -19.89 29.68
C ALA A 215 1.37 -20.48 31.05
N SER A 216 2.62 -20.75 31.42
CA SER A 216 2.98 -21.57 32.60
C SER A 216 3.89 -20.89 33.63
N ALA A 217 4.81 -20.01 33.19
CA ALA A 217 5.79 -19.41 34.10
C ALA A 217 5.15 -18.44 35.12
N PRO A 218 5.61 -18.46 36.40
CA PRO A 218 5.10 -17.53 37.41
C PRO A 218 5.62 -16.10 37.24
N ALA A 219 6.80 -15.94 36.62
CA ALA A 219 7.39 -14.64 36.28
C ALA A 219 8.10 -14.73 34.94
N VAL A 220 8.08 -13.62 34.19
CA VAL A 220 8.63 -13.51 32.83
C VAL A 220 9.56 -12.31 32.70
N SER A 221 10.58 -12.41 31.85
CA SER A 221 11.51 -11.30 31.54
C SER A 221 12.10 -11.48 30.13
N GLY A 222 12.50 -10.37 29.49
CA GLY A 222 13.02 -10.42 28.12
C GLY A 222 11.95 -10.86 27.13
N THR A 223 12.23 -11.85 26.31
CA THR A 223 11.25 -12.43 25.36
C THR A 223 10.74 -13.75 25.93
N SER A 224 9.44 -13.84 26.14
CA SER A 224 8.74 -15.05 26.58
C SER A 224 7.71 -15.48 25.57
N ASP A 225 7.58 -16.78 25.34
CA ASP A 225 6.78 -17.36 24.26
C ASP A 225 5.39 -17.82 24.69
N VAL A 226 4.48 -17.87 23.72
CA VAL A 226 3.23 -18.60 23.76
C VAL A 226 3.04 -19.37 22.45
N ALA A 227 2.88 -20.68 22.57
CA ALA A 227 2.56 -21.55 21.44
C ALA A 227 1.08 -21.95 21.47
N PHE A 228 0.46 -22.02 20.30
CA PHE A 228 -0.94 -22.43 20.12
C PHE A 228 -1.21 -22.88 18.69
N THR A 229 -2.32 -23.60 18.50
CA THR A 229 -2.89 -23.87 17.18
C THR A 229 -4.11 -22.98 16.98
N ALA A 230 -4.20 -22.29 15.85
CA ALA A 230 -5.33 -21.45 15.50
C ALA A 230 -5.94 -21.87 14.16
N THR A 231 -7.27 -21.73 14.05
CA THR A 231 -8.02 -22.00 12.81
C THR A 231 -9.05 -20.91 12.56
N ASP A 232 -9.24 -20.55 11.29
CA ASP A 232 -10.25 -19.61 10.84
C ASP A 232 -10.91 -20.10 9.55
N PRO A 233 -12.26 -20.11 9.43
CA PRO A 233 -12.95 -20.70 8.28
C PRO A 233 -12.99 -19.78 7.05
N GLY A 234 -12.73 -18.47 7.19
CA GLY A 234 -12.93 -17.46 6.15
C GLY A 234 -11.64 -16.79 5.70
N SER A 235 -11.35 -15.63 6.25
CA SER A 235 -10.22 -14.79 5.85
C SER A 235 -8.84 -15.31 6.28
N GLY A 236 -8.84 -16.29 7.20
CA GLY A 236 -7.65 -16.95 7.72
C GLY A 236 -7.05 -16.26 8.95
N VAL A 237 -6.12 -16.96 9.60
CA VAL A 237 -5.47 -16.55 10.85
C VAL A 237 -4.42 -15.48 10.57
N TYR A 238 -4.61 -14.25 11.07
CA TYR A 238 -3.82 -13.08 10.68
C TYR A 238 -2.69 -12.76 11.67
N GLN A 239 -3.03 -12.43 12.91
CA GLN A 239 -2.04 -11.95 13.87
C GLN A 239 -2.38 -12.33 15.31
N ALA A 240 -1.34 -12.41 16.14
CA ALA A 240 -1.46 -12.41 17.58
C ALA A 240 -1.40 -10.98 18.12
N VAL A 241 -2.29 -10.67 19.07
CA VAL A 241 -2.39 -9.37 19.74
C VAL A 241 -2.17 -9.56 21.23
N PHE A 242 -1.15 -8.92 21.76
CA PHE A 242 -0.84 -8.93 23.17
C PHE A 242 -1.35 -7.66 23.82
N SER A 243 -2.25 -7.80 24.77
CA SER A 243 -2.80 -6.71 25.56
C SER A 243 -2.39 -6.88 27.02
N VAL A 244 -1.90 -5.81 27.62
CA VAL A 244 -1.53 -5.78 29.05
C VAL A 244 -2.33 -4.69 29.72
N ASP A 245 -3.02 -5.04 30.80
CA ASP A 245 -3.91 -4.16 31.56
C ASP A 245 -4.94 -3.43 30.65
N GLY A 246 -5.46 -4.16 29.63
CA GLY A 246 -6.42 -3.67 28.68
C GLY A 246 -5.84 -2.80 27.54
N GLN A 247 -4.51 -2.61 27.48
CA GLN A 247 -3.86 -1.85 26.42
C GLN A 247 -3.09 -2.79 25.48
N VAL A 248 -3.26 -2.61 24.15
CA VAL A 248 -2.49 -3.37 23.17
C VAL A 248 -1.03 -2.90 23.17
N VAL A 249 -0.11 -3.82 23.46
CA VAL A 249 1.33 -3.55 23.57
C VAL A 249 2.15 -4.16 22.44
N GLN A 250 1.66 -5.25 21.83
CA GLN A 250 2.33 -5.91 20.70
C GLN A 250 1.30 -6.51 19.74
N ARG A 251 1.61 -6.44 18.45
CA ARG A 251 0.93 -7.17 17.37
C ARG A 251 1.99 -7.91 16.56
N THR A 252 1.75 -9.17 16.28
CA THR A 252 2.68 -10.03 15.55
C THR A 252 1.92 -10.78 14.48
N GLY A 253 2.27 -10.57 13.21
CA GLY A 253 1.78 -11.39 12.09
C GLY A 253 2.25 -12.83 12.30
N LEU A 254 1.36 -13.79 12.10
CA LEU A 254 1.65 -15.20 12.39
C LEU A 254 2.22 -15.94 11.19
N ASP A 255 1.73 -15.63 10.00
CA ASP A 255 2.25 -16.14 8.73
C ASP A 255 1.95 -15.10 7.64
N GLU A 256 2.91 -14.86 6.75
CA GLU A 256 2.71 -13.96 5.62
C GLU A 256 2.00 -14.64 4.43
N ASN A 257 1.80 -15.97 4.48
CA ASN A 257 1.20 -16.77 3.41
C ASN A 257 1.76 -16.39 2.02
N GLY A 258 3.09 -16.41 1.87
CA GLY A 258 3.76 -15.99 0.65
C GLY A 258 3.64 -14.48 0.34
N GLY A 259 3.24 -13.66 1.30
CA GLY A 259 3.00 -12.23 1.15
C GLY A 259 1.52 -11.85 0.96
N MET A 260 0.62 -12.82 0.83
CA MET A 260 -0.83 -12.58 0.67
C MET A 260 -1.47 -12.11 1.98
N CYS A 261 -1.01 -12.63 3.13
CA CYS A 261 -1.50 -12.28 4.47
C CYS A 261 -0.87 -10.97 4.98
N ARG A 262 -0.85 -9.95 4.14
CA ARG A 262 -0.26 -8.65 4.47
C ARG A 262 -1.26 -7.54 4.15
N ASP A 263 -1.55 -6.72 5.13
CA ASP A 263 -2.30 -5.47 4.90
C ASP A 263 -1.51 -4.55 3.96
N VAL A 264 -2.09 -4.22 2.82
CA VAL A 264 -1.40 -3.52 1.73
C VAL A 264 -1.75 -2.04 1.66
N GLY A 265 -2.68 -1.55 2.45
CA GLY A 265 -3.06 -0.19 2.27
C GLY A 265 -3.80 0.50 3.38
N GLU A 266 -3.79 1.83 3.24
CA GLU A 266 -4.64 2.73 3.99
C GLU A 266 -6.00 2.79 3.29
N THR A 267 -7.03 2.33 3.97
CA THR A 267 -8.43 2.50 3.57
C THR A 267 -9.01 3.74 4.23
N THR A 268 -10.00 4.36 3.62
CA THR A 268 -10.62 5.59 4.16
C THR A 268 -11.48 5.32 5.39
N ASP A 269 -11.90 4.08 5.59
CA ASP A 269 -12.73 3.61 6.71
C ASP A 269 -11.94 2.93 7.83
N GLY A 270 -10.61 2.74 7.62
CA GLY A 270 -9.72 2.13 8.60
C GLY A 270 -9.77 0.61 8.65
N LEU A 271 -10.46 -0.04 7.73
CA LEU A 271 -10.46 -1.49 7.58
C LEU A 271 -9.14 -1.97 6.93
N PRO A 272 -8.66 -3.17 7.25
CA PRO A 272 -7.49 -3.74 6.57
C PRO A 272 -7.80 -4.06 5.11
N ALA A 273 -6.79 -3.99 4.25
CA ALA A 273 -6.89 -4.28 2.83
C ALA A 273 -5.88 -5.35 2.39
N PHE A 274 -6.32 -6.28 1.56
CA PHE A 274 -5.51 -7.40 1.07
C PHE A 274 -5.61 -7.53 -0.45
N LEU A 275 -4.73 -8.35 -1.02
CA LEU A 275 -4.72 -8.66 -2.45
C LEU A 275 -5.33 -10.03 -2.77
N SER A 276 -5.81 -10.75 -1.76
CA SER A 276 -6.48 -12.05 -1.88
C SER A 276 -7.78 -12.04 -1.08
N PRO A 277 -8.87 -12.64 -1.59
CA PRO A 277 -10.12 -12.75 -0.83
C PRO A 277 -10.03 -13.74 0.34
N GLN A 278 -9.03 -14.63 0.36
CA GLN A 278 -8.62 -15.42 1.51
C GLN A 278 -7.13 -15.16 1.75
N PRO A 279 -6.78 -14.05 2.42
CA PRO A 279 -5.39 -13.63 2.48
C PRO A 279 -4.52 -14.52 3.35
N CYS A 280 -5.04 -15.05 4.44
CA CYS A 280 -4.24 -15.76 5.43
C CYS A 280 -4.54 -17.26 5.44
N GLU A 281 -3.62 -18.05 5.99
CA GLU A 281 -3.80 -19.50 6.15
C GLU A 281 -4.96 -19.80 7.08
N ARG A 282 -5.77 -20.81 6.72
CA ARG A 282 -6.94 -21.20 7.52
C ARG A 282 -6.60 -21.94 8.80
N SER A 283 -5.42 -22.51 8.88
CA SER A 283 -4.97 -23.26 10.05
C SER A 283 -3.46 -23.18 10.17
N LEU A 284 -2.99 -22.83 11.33
CA LEU A 284 -1.56 -22.82 11.63
C LEU A 284 -1.30 -23.14 13.10
N SER A 285 -0.16 -23.81 13.35
CA SER A 285 0.43 -23.94 14.67
C SER A 285 1.62 -23.00 14.75
N THR A 286 1.67 -22.20 15.78
CA THR A 286 2.66 -21.12 15.92
C THR A 286 3.22 -21.02 17.31
N ASP A 287 4.40 -20.45 17.41
CA ASP A 287 5.08 -20.07 18.65
C ASP A 287 5.47 -18.60 18.53
N VAL A 288 4.91 -17.76 19.41
CA VAL A 288 5.01 -16.31 19.31
C VAL A 288 5.69 -15.72 20.52
N GLY A 289 6.81 -15.04 20.30
CA GLY A 289 7.53 -14.32 21.35
C GLY A 289 6.84 -13.01 21.72
N PHE A 290 6.67 -12.80 23.01
CA PHE A 290 6.25 -11.53 23.60
C PHE A 290 7.44 -10.82 24.23
N ASP A 291 7.70 -9.59 23.77
CA ASP A 291 8.73 -8.74 24.34
C ASP A 291 8.24 -8.07 25.62
N THR A 292 8.53 -8.71 26.77
CA THR A 292 8.14 -8.20 28.10
C THR A 292 8.79 -6.86 28.43
N THR A 293 9.86 -6.47 27.71
CA THR A 293 10.49 -5.15 27.90
C THR A 293 9.60 -3.98 27.44
N ARG A 294 8.47 -4.27 26.81
CA ARG A 294 7.42 -3.29 26.49
C ARG A 294 6.49 -3.00 27.67
N VAL A 295 6.61 -3.75 28.75
CA VAL A 295 5.76 -3.66 29.94
C VAL A 295 6.61 -3.29 31.15
N SER A 296 6.10 -2.45 32.05
CA SER A 296 6.76 -2.11 33.30
C SER A 296 6.93 -3.36 34.19
N ASN A 297 7.90 -3.32 35.09
CA ASN A 297 8.04 -4.38 36.06
C ASN A 297 6.86 -4.36 37.04
N GLY A 298 6.39 -5.54 37.43
CA GLY A 298 5.26 -5.70 38.35
C GLY A 298 4.28 -6.79 37.92
N THR A 299 3.12 -6.79 38.56
CA THR A 299 2.03 -7.72 38.27
C THR A 299 1.09 -7.08 37.24
N HIS A 300 0.81 -7.77 36.15
CA HIS A 300 0.00 -7.32 35.04
C HIS A 300 -1.02 -8.37 34.61
N HIS A 301 -2.13 -7.93 34.08
CA HIS A 301 -3.12 -8.78 33.44
C HIS A 301 -2.81 -8.87 31.94
N LEU A 302 -2.34 -10.04 31.48
CA LEU A 302 -2.02 -10.32 30.08
C LEU A 302 -3.18 -11.04 29.39
N VAL A 303 -3.61 -10.50 28.27
CA VAL A 303 -4.50 -11.17 27.33
C VAL A 303 -3.77 -11.32 26.00
N VAL A 304 -3.63 -12.54 25.51
CA VAL A 304 -3.17 -12.84 24.16
C VAL A 304 -4.37 -13.26 23.34
N SER A 305 -4.63 -12.57 22.26
CA SER A 305 -5.71 -12.89 21.34
C SER A 305 -5.15 -13.20 19.96
N VAL A 306 -5.80 -14.11 19.24
CA VAL A 306 -5.58 -14.29 17.81
C VAL A 306 -6.71 -13.61 17.05
N THR A 307 -6.36 -12.89 15.95
CA THR A 307 -7.33 -12.27 15.07
C THR A 307 -7.27 -12.89 13.67
N ASP A 308 -8.41 -12.92 12.99
CA ASP A 308 -8.48 -13.17 11.55
C ASP A 308 -8.19 -11.87 10.76
N ALA A 309 -8.13 -11.99 9.42
CA ALA A 309 -7.90 -10.83 8.55
C ALA A 309 -9.11 -9.88 8.48
N ALA A 310 -10.30 -10.33 8.86
CA ALA A 310 -11.49 -9.48 8.97
C ALA A 310 -11.54 -8.68 10.29
N GLY A 311 -10.65 -8.99 11.26
CA GLY A 311 -10.57 -8.31 12.55
C GLY A 311 -11.38 -8.97 13.67
N ASN A 312 -12.03 -10.12 13.43
CA ASN A 312 -12.62 -10.90 14.52
C ASN A 312 -11.51 -11.50 15.38
N SER A 313 -11.77 -11.66 16.67
CA SER A 313 -10.74 -12.13 17.61
C SER A 313 -11.26 -13.12 18.62
N VAL A 314 -10.37 -14.00 19.08
CA VAL A 314 -10.59 -14.90 20.22
C VAL A 314 -9.40 -14.82 21.17
N ALA A 315 -9.66 -14.88 22.46
CA ALA A 315 -8.60 -14.97 23.48
C ALA A 315 -7.97 -16.37 23.43
N VAL A 316 -6.65 -16.40 23.31
CA VAL A 316 -5.79 -17.61 23.39
C VAL A 316 -5.35 -17.83 24.83
N LEU A 317 -4.96 -16.74 25.50
CA LEU A 317 -4.47 -16.75 26.87
C LEU A 317 -5.03 -15.52 27.59
N ASP A 318 -5.50 -15.72 28.80
CA ASP A 318 -6.00 -14.68 29.69
C ASP A 318 -5.54 -15.01 31.11
N ARG A 319 -4.52 -14.29 31.63
CA ARG A 319 -3.95 -14.55 32.96
C ARG A 319 -3.19 -13.37 33.52
N THR A 320 -2.95 -13.44 34.82
CA THR A 320 -2.02 -12.54 35.50
C THR A 320 -0.59 -13.07 35.37
N ILE A 321 0.34 -12.19 35.01
CA ILE A 321 1.79 -12.46 34.94
C ILE A 321 2.57 -11.50 35.83
N ALA A 322 3.75 -11.92 36.31
CA ALA A 322 4.73 -11.04 36.93
C ALA A 322 5.85 -10.73 35.93
N VAL A 323 6.08 -9.45 35.63
CA VAL A 323 7.18 -8.99 34.76
C VAL A 323 8.35 -8.52 35.62
N ALA A 324 9.57 -9.01 35.34
CA ALA A 324 10.79 -8.73 36.11
C ALA A 324 11.98 -8.39 35.17
N ASN A 325 11.84 -7.35 34.36
CA ASN A 325 12.89 -6.90 33.43
C ASN A 325 14.00 -6.11 34.16
N PRO A 326 15.26 -6.18 33.71
CA PRO A 326 16.34 -5.35 34.25
C PRO A 326 16.11 -3.86 33.95
N LEU A 327 16.67 -2.98 34.78
CA LEU A 327 16.69 -1.53 34.50
C LEU A 327 17.46 -1.22 33.22
N ALA A 328 17.02 -0.22 32.49
CA ALA A 328 17.73 0.27 31.31
C ALA A 328 19.08 0.90 31.72
N PRO A 329 20.17 0.67 30.97
CA PRO A 329 21.44 1.33 31.25
C PRO A 329 21.29 2.87 31.27
N GLY A 330 21.91 3.53 32.23
CA GLY A 330 21.84 4.99 32.40
C GLY A 330 20.53 5.52 32.99
N THR A 331 19.59 4.68 33.37
CA THR A 331 18.40 5.11 34.12
C THR A 331 18.81 5.64 35.50
N PRO A 332 18.44 6.88 35.88
CA PRO A 332 18.62 7.33 37.25
C PRO A 332 17.88 6.37 38.19
N GLY A 333 18.51 5.96 39.31
CA GLY A 333 17.84 5.15 40.33
C GLY A 333 16.53 5.84 40.76
N PRO A 334 15.49 5.06 41.20
CA PRO A 334 14.21 5.66 41.55
C PRO A 334 14.45 6.70 42.68
N PRO A 335 14.01 7.94 42.49
CA PRO A 335 13.92 8.83 43.64
C PRO A 335 12.87 8.24 44.58
N ASN A 336 13.18 8.21 45.87
CA ASN A 336 12.22 7.82 46.89
C ASN A 336 10.92 8.59 46.72
N GLY A 337 9.90 7.96 46.14
CA GLY A 337 8.54 8.48 46.00
C GLY A 337 8.27 9.26 44.71
N ALA A 338 7.39 8.73 43.87
CA ALA A 338 6.59 9.31 42.81
C ALA A 338 7.22 9.44 41.41
N ASN A 339 6.58 8.77 40.43
CA ASN A 339 6.39 9.10 38.98
C ASN A 339 7.44 10.01 38.31
N ALA A 340 8.70 9.61 38.25
CA ALA A 340 9.76 10.36 37.54
C ALA A 340 9.82 10.04 36.03
N SER A 341 9.02 9.14 35.52
CA SER A 341 9.08 8.67 34.11
C SER A 341 8.50 9.63 33.08
N SER A 342 7.71 10.63 33.49
CA SER A 342 6.97 11.51 32.56
C SER A 342 7.61 12.88 32.26
N GLN A 343 8.82 13.15 32.73
CA GLN A 343 9.43 14.49 32.66
C GLN A 343 10.76 14.60 31.92
N ALA A 344 11.27 13.53 31.31
CA ALA A 344 12.50 13.62 30.51
C ALA A 344 12.29 14.48 29.27
N THR A 345 13.24 15.34 28.97
CA THR A 345 13.24 16.19 27.77
C THR A 345 14.27 15.69 26.77
N LEU A 346 13.83 15.34 25.58
CA LEU A 346 14.67 14.97 24.45
C LEU A 346 14.69 16.11 23.44
N ALA A 347 15.81 16.79 23.29
CA ALA A 347 16.04 17.79 22.27
C ALA A 347 16.83 17.16 21.13
N VAL A 348 16.37 17.32 19.88
CA VAL A 348 17.10 16.90 18.67
C VAL A 348 17.02 17.99 17.61
N ALA A 349 18.10 18.20 16.89
CA ALA A 349 18.15 19.17 15.81
C ALA A 349 19.18 18.75 14.75
N TRP A 350 18.98 19.18 13.52
CA TRP A 350 20.00 19.11 12.47
C TRP A 350 21.17 20.03 12.86
N LYS A 351 22.39 19.56 12.69
CA LYS A 351 23.58 20.37 12.97
C LYS A 351 23.53 21.68 12.16
N GLY A 352 23.56 22.81 12.87
CA GLY A 352 23.47 24.14 12.25
C GLY A 352 22.07 24.58 11.82
N SER A 353 20.99 23.85 12.18
CA SER A 353 19.61 24.23 11.88
C SER A 353 18.68 23.95 13.04
N ARG A 354 17.73 24.85 13.27
CA ARG A 354 16.64 24.64 14.25
C ARG A 354 15.36 24.06 13.63
N ARG A 355 15.35 23.80 12.31
CA ARG A 355 14.18 23.29 11.60
C ARG A 355 14.10 21.77 11.75
N GLU A 356 12.92 21.23 11.93
CA GLU A 356 12.67 19.78 11.96
C GLU A 356 12.87 19.13 10.59
N ARG A 357 12.66 19.90 9.51
CA ARG A 357 12.88 19.46 8.13
C ARG A 357 14.14 20.10 7.55
N MET A 358 15.06 19.26 7.06
CA MET A 358 16.24 19.63 6.30
C MET A 358 16.08 19.20 4.85
N ILE A 359 16.49 20.07 3.89
CA ILE A 359 16.53 19.72 2.47
C ILE A 359 17.95 19.96 1.96
N VAL A 360 18.54 18.92 1.37
CA VAL A 360 19.91 18.94 0.84
C VAL A 360 19.99 18.41 -0.58
N GLY A 361 21.08 18.70 -1.27
CA GLY A 361 21.43 18.06 -2.55
C GLY A 361 21.94 16.63 -2.33
N TYR A 362 21.88 15.80 -3.36
CA TYR A 362 22.47 14.47 -3.33
C TYR A 362 23.99 14.56 -3.06
N GLY A 363 24.50 13.66 -2.23
CA GLY A 363 25.93 13.58 -1.92
C GLY A 363 26.37 14.36 -0.68
N HIS A 364 25.47 15.10 -0.03
CA HIS A 364 25.75 15.74 1.24
C HIS A 364 25.56 14.75 2.40
N ALA A 365 26.49 14.79 3.36
CA ALA A 365 26.36 14.10 4.64
C ALA A 365 25.79 15.08 5.65
N GLU A 366 24.84 14.61 6.47
CA GLU A 366 24.21 15.43 7.49
C GLU A 366 24.41 14.81 8.88
N ALA A 367 24.26 15.62 9.91
CA ALA A 367 24.32 15.16 11.28
C ALA A 367 23.16 15.72 12.11
N VAL A 368 22.63 14.88 12.98
CA VAL A 368 21.70 15.28 14.03
C VAL A 368 22.44 15.31 15.35
N LEU A 369 22.24 16.37 16.11
CA LEU A 369 22.71 16.50 17.47
C LEU A 369 21.52 16.40 18.40
N GLY A 370 21.65 15.62 19.48
CA GLY A 370 20.61 15.46 20.47
C GLY A 370 21.14 15.60 21.90
N GLN A 371 20.23 15.92 22.79
CA GLN A 371 20.47 15.96 24.24
C GLN A 371 19.27 15.44 24.98
N LEU A 372 19.50 14.56 25.93
CA LEU A 372 18.52 14.04 26.87
C LEU A 372 18.78 14.62 28.25
N SER A 373 17.75 15.19 28.86
CA SER A 373 17.83 15.76 30.21
C SER A 373 16.62 15.37 31.06
N ALA A 374 16.85 15.29 32.35
CA ALA A 374 15.82 15.17 33.38
C ALA A 374 15.21 16.57 33.70
N PRO A 375 14.16 16.65 34.52
CA PRO A 375 13.64 17.91 35.04
C PRO A 375 14.74 18.76 35.66
N GLY A 376 14.72 20.07 35.43
CA GLY A 376 15.78 20.97 35.87
C GLY A 376 17.03 20.96 34.98
N ALA A 377 16.95 20.40 33.76
CA ALA A 377 18.00 20.33 32.76
C ALA A 377 19.24 19.48 33.15
N ALA A 378 19.15 18.64 34.17
CA ALA A 378 20.22 17.69 34.52
C ALA A 378 20.41 16.66 33.37
N PRO A 379 21.65 16.41 32.91
CA PRO A 379 21.88 15.45 31.83
C PRO A 379 21.59 14.01 32.29
N ILE A 380 20.97 13.20 31.43
CA ILE A 380 20.82 11.76 31.63
C ILE A 380 21.94 11.07 30.85
N THR A 381 22.93 10.56 31.60
CA THR A 381 24.15 9.94 31.09
C THR A 381 23.96 8.45 30.81
N GLY A 382 24.55 7.92 29.72
CA GLY A 382 24.53 6.49 29.39
C GLY A 382 23.13 5.96 29.00
N ALA A 383 22.16 6.83 28.77
CA ALA A 383 20.80 6.46 28.41
C ALA A 383 20.71 5.95 26.96
N GLN A 384 19.90 4.93 26.76
CA GLN A 384 19.63 4.40 25.42
C GLN A 384 18.66 5.29 24.65
N ILE A 385 19.07 5.75 23.48
CA ILE A 385 18.22 6.45 22.51
C ILE A 385 17.98 5.51 21.34
N GLU A 386 16.73 5.12 21.14
CA GLU A 386 16.30 4.37 19.97
C GLU A 386 16.16 5.35 18.78
N VAL A 387 16.82 5.06 17.68
CA VAL A 387 16.73 5.83 16.44
C VAL A 387 16.20 4.93 15.35
N LEU A 388 15.01 5.26 14.83
CA LEU A 388 14.40 4.56 13.72
C LEU A 388 14.52 5.42 12.46
N ALA A 389 15.34 4.98 11.51
CA ALA A 389 15.47 5.62 10.20
C ALA A 389 14.55 4.94 9.19
N MET A 390 13.59 5.70 8.64
CA MET A 390 12.62 5.24 7.64
C MET A 390 12.88 5.96 6.32
N PRO A 391 13.42 5.29 5.29
CA PRO A 391 13.54 5.88 3.95
C PRO A 391 12.16 6.17 3.33
N SER A 392 12.06 7.26 2.54
CA SER A 392 10.78 7.74 1.98
C SER A 392 10.51 7.12 0.60
N TYR A 393 10.25 5.81 0.53
CA TYR A 393 9.78 5.12 -0.68
C TYR A 393 8.97 3.88 -0.30
N ALA A 394 8.10 3.44 -1.19
CA ALA A 394 7.25 2.26 -0.99
C ALA A 394 8.09 0.99 -0.76
N GLY A 395 7.73 0.19 0.23
CA GLY A 395 8.46 -1.04 0.60
C GLY A 395 9.78 -0.83 1.35
N ALA A 396 10.11 0.41 1.74
CA ALA A 396 11.28 0.68 2.57
C ALA A 396 11.14 0.01 3.94
N LYS A 397 12.21 -0.68 4.36
CA LYS A 397 12.26 -1.25 5.71
C LYS A 397 12.88 -0.26 6.69
N PRO A 398 12.29 -0.07 7.89
CA PRO A 398 12.88 0.76 8.93
C PRO A 398 14.22 0.16 9.39
N LYS A 399 15.20 1.02 9.64
CA LYS A 399 16.48 0.61 10.20
C LYS A 399 16.61 1.15 11.62
N PRO A 400 16.47 0.29 12.65
CA PRO A 400 16.67 0.68 14.02
C PRO A 400 18.17 0.78 14.34
N THR A 401 18.51 1.70 15.24
CA THR A 401 19.84 1.86 15.81
C THR A 401 19.70 2.33 17.25
N ILE A 402 20.49 1.81 18.15
CA ILE A 402 20.55 2.24 19.55
C ILE A 402 21.85 3.04 19.76
N LEU A 403 21.72 4.19 20.40
CA LEU A 403 22.83 5.04 20.80
C LEU A 403 22.81 5.22 22.32
N LEU A 404 23.98 5.51 22.90
CA LEU A 404 24.09 5.90 24.30
C LEU A 404 24.38 7.40 24.39
N THR A 405 23.75 8.08 25.37
CA THR A 405 24.09 9.47 25.68
C THR A 405 25.44 9.54 26.40
N GLY A 406 26.19 10.58 26.08
CA GLY A 406 27.46 10.90 26.75
C GLY A 406 27.27 11.45 28.18
N PRO A 407 28.37 11.81 28.88
CA PRO A 407 28.33 12.33 30.24
C PRO A 407 27.49 13.62 30.40
N ASP A 408 27.37 14.39 29.34
CA ASP A 408 26.57 15.62 29.24
C ASP A 408 25.15 15.39 28.71
N GLY A 409 24.70 14.12 28.62
CA GLY A 409 23.42 13.73 28.07
C GLY A 409 23.32 13.87 26.54
N ARG A 410 24.43 14.20 25.85
CA ARG A 410 24.44 14.43 24.41
C ARG A 410 24.70 13.18 23.60
N PHE A 411 24.17 13.17 22.37
CA PHE A 411 24.43 12.14 21.37
C PHE A 411 24.42 12.74 19.95
N ALA A 412 24.97 12.01 18.99
CA ALA A 412 24.97 12.42 17.60
C ALA A 412 24.65 11.25 16.67
N VAL A 413 23.89 11.55 15.60
CA VAL A 413 23.58 10.61 14.50
C VAL A 413 24.13 11.18 13.23
N ARG A 414 24.90 10.40 12.48
CA ARG A 414 25.39 10.76 11.16
C ARG A 414 24.54 10.11 10.08
N VAL A 415 23.99 10.93 9.18
CA VAL A 415 23.39 10.46 7.93
C VAL A 415 24.45 10.53 6.85
N PRO A 416 24.87 9.40 6.25
CA PRO A 416 25.97 9.38 5.31
C PRO A 416 25.63 10.11 4.01
N ALA A 417 26.66 10.57 3.30
CA ALA A 417 26.54 11.09 1.94
C ALA A 417 25.90 10.02 1.04
N GLY A 418 25.00 10.46 0.14
CA GLY A 418 24.28 9.55 -0.76
C GLY A 418 23.05 8.87 -0.15
N ALA A 419 22.73 9.13 1.12
CA ALA A 419 21.48 8.70 1.71
C ALA A 419 20.28 9.29 0.95
N SER A 420 19.17 8.53 0.91
CA SER A 420 17.89 8.99 0.36
C SER A 420 17.11 9.85 1.36
N SER A 421 16.05 10.51 0.90
CA SER A 421 15.07 11.17 1.76
C SER A 421 14.54 10.18 2.80
N ARG A 422 14.35 10.62 4.04
CA ARG A 422 13.96 9.77 5.16
C ARG A 422 13.42 10.54 6.36
N THR A 423 12.70 9.82 7.19
CA THR A 423 12.34 10.28 8.53
C THR A 423 13.23 9.60 9.56
N LEU A 424 13.67 10.35 10.58
CA LEU A 424 14.41 9.86 11.74
C LEU A 424 13.53 10.07 12.97
N ARG A 425 13.09 8.99 13.59
CA ARG A 425 12.37 9.04 14.87
C ARG A 425 13.33 8.67 15.99
N PHE A 426 13.40 9.52 17.01
CA PHE A 426 14.18 9.35 18.22
C PHE A 426 13.24 9.05 19.37
N ALA A 427 13.55 8.04 20.18
CA ALA A 427 12.75 7.65 21.33
C ALA A 427 13.63 7.31 22.53
N TYR A 428 13.20 7.73 23.71
CA TYR A 428 13.81 7.37 24.99
C TYR A 428 12.80 6.66 25.87
N ARG A 429 13.23 5.57 26.53
CA ARG A 429 12.46 4.84 27.56
C ARG A 429 13.18 4.94 28.87
N SER A 430 12.45 5.21 29.95
CA SER A 430 13.03 5.26 31.31
C SER A 430 13.45 3.88 31.81
N HIS A 431 12.68 2.85 31.44
CA HIS A 431 12.99 1.45 31.74
C HIS A 431 12.88 0.61 30.48
N LEU A 432 13.58 -0.51 30.42
CA LEU A 432 13.45 -1.45 29.29
C LEU A 432 12.03 -2.03 29.14
N GLY A 433 11.30 -2.09 30.27
CA GLY A 433 9.92 -2.55 30.29
C GLY A 433 8.85 -1.48 30.08
N ASP A 434 9.22 -0.25 29.74
CA ASP A 434 8.21 0.79 29.48
C ASP A 434 7.48 0.49 28.16
N PRO A 435 6.13 0.37 28.16
CA PRO A 435 5.37 0.03 26.96
C PRO A 435 5.42 1.14 25.90
N LEU A 436 5.53 2.39 26.36
CA LEU A 436 5.66 3.56 25.49
C LEU A 436 6.96 4.32 25.81
N PRO A 437 7.58 4.96 24.82
CA PRO A 437 8.67 5.88 25.08
C PRO A 437 8.23 7.02 26.01
N ALA A 438 9.06 7.36 26.98
CA ALA A 438 8.84 8.54 27.83
C ALA A 438 8.83 9.84 27.01
N VAL A 439 9.62 9.90 25.95
CA VAL A 439 9.64 11.02 25.01
C VAL A 439 10.06 10.58 23.61
N THR A 440 9.46 11.18 22.61
CA THR A 440 9.84 10.98 21.18
C THR A 440 10.05 12.30 20.48
N ARG A 441 10.91 12.28 19.45
CA ARG A 441 11.11 13.41 18.52
C ARG A 441 11.31 12.88 17.11
N THR A 442 10.90 13.66 16.11
CA THR A 442 10.99 13.27 14.70
C THR A 442 11.65 14.38 13.89
N LEU A 443 12.60 14.01 13.03
CA LEU A 443 13.22 14.90 12.06
C LEU A 443 13.05 14.31 10.65
N THR A 444 12.92 15.17 9.65
CA THR A 444 12.77 14.77 8.24
C THR A 444 13.94 15.30 7.40
N LEU A 445 14.58 14.42 6.65
CA LEU A 445 15.57 14.75 5.64
C LEU A 445 14.96 14.60 4.24
N GLY A 446 14.87 15.69 3.50
CA GLY A 446 14.59 15.68 2.06
C GLY A 446 15.90 15.78 1.28
N VAL A 447 16.11 14.88 0.35
CA VAL A 447 17.31 14.88 -0.52
C VAL A 447 16.86 15.08 -1.96
N ARG A 448 17.41 16.11 -2.63
CA ARG A 448 17.14 16.34 -4.06
C ARG A 448 17.86 15.29 -4.90
N ALA A 449 17.21 14.82 -5.96
CA ALA A 449 17.79 13.84 -6.89
C ALA A 449 19.10 14.35 -7.48
N GLY A 450 20.12 13.52 -7.46
CA GLY A 450 21.38 13.77 -8.15
C GLY A 450 21.30 13.22 -9.58
N ILE A 451 21.58 14.06 -10.58
CA ILE A 451 21.53 13.70 -11.99
C ILE A 451 22.85 14.08 -12.64
N ALA A 452 23.54 13.10 -13.20
CA ALA A 452 24.71 13.34 -14.04
C ALA A 452 24.26 13.49 -15.50
N LEU A 453 24.80 14.49 -16.19
CA LEU A 453 24.51 14.76 -17.60
C LEU A 453 25.84 14.98 -18.35
N THR A 454 25.90 14.42 -19.56
CA THR A 454 26.93 14.71 -20.57
C THR A 454 26.25 14.93 -21.91
N ILE A 455 26.75 15.87 -22.68
CA ILE A 455 26.25 16.19 -24.04
C ILE A 455 27.42 16.20 -25.00
N ALA A 456 27.27 15.57 -26.15
CA ALA A 456 28.23 15.56 -27.24
C ALA A 456 27.53 15.48 -28.60
N PRO A 457 28.04 16.20 -29.62
CA PRO A 457 29.05 17.28 -29.55
C PRO A 457 28.49 18.52 -28.83
N ARG A 458 29.36 19.44 -28.41
CA ARG A 458 28.96 20.72 -27.79
C ARG A 458 28.88 21.88 -28.80
N THR A 459 29.12 21.59 -30.07
CA THR A 459 28.90 22.47 -31.19
C THR A 459 28.21 21.70 -32.27
N ALA A 460 27.10 22.20 -32.80
CA ALA A 460 26.33 21.51 -33.83
C ALA A 460 25.66 22.57 -34.73
N SER A 461 25.65 22.31 -36.05
CA SER A 461 24.92 23.10 -37.03
C SER A 461 23.48 22.56 -37.21
N VAL A 462 22.63 23.31 -37.88
CA VAL A 462 21.29 22.87 -38.33
C VAL A 462 21.38 21.52 -39.05
N GLY A 463 20.48 20.60 -38.74
CA GLY A 463 20.48 19.21 -39.21
C GLY A 463 21.42 18.28 -38.50
N ARG A 464 22.27 18.75 -37.61
CA ARG A 464 23.16 17.90 -36.78
C ARG A 464 22.50 17.53 -35.47
N THR A 465 22.83 16.33 -35.01
CA THR A 465 22.28 15.74 -33.77
C THR A 465 23.29 15.86 -32.62
N ILE A 466 22.83 16.30 -31.47
CA ILE A 466 23.53 16.18 -30.20
C ILE A 466 22.95 15.03 -29.38
N HIS A 467 23.81 14.35 -28.62
CA HIS A 467 23.43 13.21 -27.81
C HIS A 467 23.58 13.53 -26.32
N PHE A 468 22.54 13.20 -25.58
CA PHE A 468 22.50 13.30 -24.14
C PHE A 468 22.70 11.92 -23.55
N HIS A 469 23.55 11.79 -22.55
CA HIS A 469 23.68 10.58 -21.76
C HIS A 469 24.05 10.89 -20.33
N GLY A 470 23.63 10.04 -19.42
CA GLY A 470 23.92 10.23 -18.02
C GLY A 470 23.28 9.15 -17.15
N HIS A 471 23.25 9.44 -15.87
CA HIS A 471 22.66 8.51 -14.89
C HIS A 471 22.16 9.27 -13.66
N LEU A 472 21.17 8.68 -12.99
CA LEU A 472 20.74 9.04 -11.65
C LEU A 472 21.79 8.60 -10.64
N ARG A 473 22.02 9.41 -9.62
CA ARG A 473 22.89 9.09 -8.49
C ARG A 473 22.03 8.66 -7.31
N GLY A 474 22.37 7.52 -6.72
CA GLY A 474 21.62 6.93 -5.61
C GLY A 474 20.45 6.05 -6.08
N GLY A 475 19.81 5.38 -5.12
CA GLY A 475 18.73 4.43 -5.37
C GLY A 475 17.86 4.23 -4.13
N PRO A 476 16.86 3.36 -4.21
CA PRO A 476 16.51 2.52 -5.37
C PRO A 476 16.00 3.33 -6.56
N VAL A 477 16.20 2.81 -7.77
CA VAL A 477 15.58 3.29 -9.00
C VAL A 477 14.39 2.37 -9.29
N PRO A 478 13.21 2.89 -9.68
CA PRO A 478 12.07 2.07 -10.04
C PRO A 478 12.42 1.01 -11.09
N HIS A 479 11.78 -0.16 -11.04
CA HIS A 479 12.03 -1.26 -11.96
C HIS A 479 11.86 -0.81 -13.43
N ASP A 480 10.82 -0.03 -13.70
CA ASP A 480 10.50 0.49 -15.04
C ASP A 480 11.25 1.79 -15.38
N GLY A 481 12.28 2.09 -14.59
CA GLY A 481 13.04 3.31 -14.71
C GLY A 481 12.32 4.54 -14.12
N LYS A 482 13.06 5.63 -13.99
CA LYS A 482 12.59 6.93 -13.51
C LYS A 482 12.34 7.87 -14.68
N GLN A 483 11.20 8.55 -14.71
CA GLN A 483 10.92 9.57 -15.70
C GLN A 483 11.81 10.80 -15.48
N LEU A 484 12.37 11.31 -16.58
CA LEU A 484 13.22 12.49 -16.63
C LEU A 484 12.73 13.44 -17.71
N ILE A 485 12.86 14.73 -17.45
CA ILE A 485 12.46 15.81 -18.35
C ILE A 485 13.71 16.49 -18.85
N LEU A 486 13.85 16.61 -20.17
CA LEU A 486 14.92 17.36 -20.81
C LEU A 486 14.44 18.79 -21.05
N GLU A 487 15.23 19.73 -20.58
CA GLU A 487 14.94 21.14 -20.69
C GLU A 487 16.07 21.89 -21.41
N ALA A 488 15.69 22.83 -22.25
CA ALA A 488 16.59 23.74 -22.93
C ALA A 488 16.24 25.21 -22.62
N ARG A 489 17.23 26.07 -22.69
CA ARG A 489 17.03 27.53 -22.72
C ARG A 489 18.08 28.19 -23.57
N SER A 490 17.74 29.30 -24.24
CA SER A 490 18.67 30.24 -24.81
C SER A 490 19.28 31.10 -23.68
N ARG A 491 20.38 31.81 -23.97
CA ARG A 491 21.05 32.71 -23.02
C ARG A 491 20.07 33.75 -22.45
N GLY A 492 19.87 33.72 -21.12
CA GLY A 492 18.92 34.60 -20.44
C GLY A 492 17.46 34.22 -20.54
N GLY A 493 17.13 33.16 -21.30
CA GLY A 493 15.75 32.64 -21.49
C GLY A 493 15.26 31.79 -20.34
N ARG A 494 13.98 31.43 -20.40
CA ARG A 494 13.35 30.46 -19.49
C ARG A 494 13.67 29.03 -19.91
N TRP A 495 13.65 28.11 -18.97
CA TRP A 495 13.72 26.68 -19.25
C TRP A 495 12.43 26.24 -19.95
N ILE A 496 12.56 25.52 -21.06
CA ILE A 496 11.48 24.96 -21.87
C ILE A 496 11.72 23.46 -21.94
N GLU A 497 10.69 22.70 -21.61
CA GLU A 497 10.68 21.24 -21.76
C GLU A 497 10.58 20.89 -23.23
N PHE A 498 11.42 19.99 -23.72
CA PHE A 498 11.39 19.59 -25.13
C PHE A 498 11.35 18.07 -25.34
N ASP A 499 11.63 17.28 -24.30
CA ASP A 499 11.57 15.82 -24.35
C ASP A 499 11.36 15.22 -22.97
N VAL A 500 10.71 14.05 -22.92
CA VAL A 500 10.49 13.27 -21.71
C VAL A 500 10.97 11.85 -21.95
N ILE A 501 11.89 11.38 -21.13
CA ILE A 501 12.53 10.08 -21.27
C ILE A 501 12.43 9.27 -19.99
N ARG A 502 12.71 7.98 -20.07
CA ARG A 502 12.88 7.11 -18.89
C ARG A 502 14.31 6.59 -18.79
N THR A 503 14.76 6.37 -17.58
CA THR A 503 16.01 5.65 -17.32
C THR A 503 15.78 4.14 -17.48
N ASP A 504 16.86 3.38 -17.58
CA ASP A 504 16.81 1.95 -17.29
C ASP A 504 16.71 1.71 -15.77
N SER A 505 16.52 0.45 -15.35
CA SER A 505 16.46 0.04 -13.94
C SER A 505 17.76 0.31 -13.15
N ARG A 506 18.86 0.63 -13.83
CA ARG A 506 20.14 1.05 -13.25
C ARG A 506 20.30 2.57 -13.21
N GLY A 507 19.23 3.31 -13.56
CA GLY A 507 19.22 4.76 -13.58
C GLY A 507 19.95 5.41 -14.75
N ARG A 508 20.35 4.68 -15.80
CA ARG A 508 21.03 5.23 -16.98
C ARG A 508 20.01 5.74 -17.99
N TYR A 509 20.32 6.82 -18.66
CA TYR A 509 19.48 7.37 -19.72
C TYR A 509 20.27 7.84 -20.92
N ARG A 510 19.59 7.89 -22.08
CA ARG A 510 20.10 8.42 -23.35
C ARG A 510 18.97 9.14 -24.06
N ALA A 511 19.31 10.23 -24.74
CA ALA A 511 18.41 10.98 -25.62
C ALA A 511 19.21 11.64 -26.73
N SER A 512 18.53 12.19 -27.73
CA SER A 512 19.16 12.95 -28.79
C SER A 512 18.26 14.11 -29.23
N TYR A 513 18.86 15.18 -29.70
CA TYR A 513 18.16 16.32 -30.26
C TYR A 513 18.84 16.77 -31.54
N THR A 514 18.06 17.03 -32.59
CA THR A 514 18.55 17.54 -33.87
C THR A 514 18.06 18.97 -34.05
N PHE A 515 18.97 19.90 -34.28
CA PHE A 515 18.62 21.30 -34.56
C PHE A 515 17.90 21.37 -35.89
N LYS A 516 16.65 21.89 -35.89
CA LYS A 516 15.80 21.97 -37.09
C LYS A 516 15.77 23.36 -37.74
N PHE A 517 16.00 24.38 -36.92
CA PHE A 517 15.90 25.79 -37.35
C PHE A 517 17.11 26.55 -36.81
N PRO A 518 17.62 27.53 -37.61
CA PRO A 518 18.65 28.45 -37.08
C PRO A 518 18.10 29.17 -35.86
N GLY A 519 18.84 29.14 -34.78
CA GLY A 519 18.45 29.75 -33.51
C GLY A 519 19.53 30.68 -32.93
N PRO A 520 19.31 31.19 -31.72
CA PRO A 520 20.38 31.89 -31.01
C PRO A 520 21.55 30.93 -30.83
N ALA A 521 22.77 31.46 -31.01
CA ALA A 521 23.97 30.65 -31.05
C ALA A 521 24.27 29.81 -29.81
N ASP A 522 23.78 30.19 -28.62
CA ASP A 522 24.10 29.51 -27.36
C ASP A 522 22.83 28.98 -26.67
N TYR A 523 22.78 27.67 -26.49
CA TYR A 523 21.76 26.99 -25.69
C TYR A 523 22.39 26.40 -24.43
N GLN A 524 21.58 26.30 -23.38
CA GLN A 524 21.89 25.53 -22.19
C GLN A 524 20.86 24.42 -22.05
N PHE A 525 21.32 23.22 -21.75
CA PHE A 525 20.49 22.04 -21.55
C PHE A 525 20.68 21.51 -20.14
N ARG A 526 19.61 20.98 -19.54
CA ARG A 526 19.65 20.24 -18.29
C ARG A 526 18.63 19.11 -18.31
N VAL A 527 18.78 18.18 -17.38
CA VAL A 527 17.82 17.11 -17.14
C VAL A 527 17.25 17.28 -15.74
N ARG A 528 15.94 17.21 -15.61
CA ARG A 528 15.19 17.37 -14.37
C ARG A 528 14.41 16.09 -14.04
N SER A 529 14.26 15.79 -12.76
CA SER A 529 13.35 14.74 -12.26
C SER A 529 12.27 15.36 -11.40
N GLU A 530 11.05 14.82 -11.51
CA GLU A 530 9.96 15.10 -10.59
C GLU A 530 9.88 14.02 -9.50
N PRO A 531 9.22 14.27 -8.35
CA PRO A 531 9.00 13.25 -7.33
C PRO A 531 8.14 12.10 -7.87
N GLU A 532 8.44 10.87 -7.47
CA GLU A 532 7.63 9.67 -7.66
C GLU A 532 7.64 8.87 -6.35
N SER A 533 6.56 8.15 -6.06
CA SER A 533 6.37 7.46 -4.77
C SER A 533 7.38 6.34 -4.52
N ASP A 534 7.88 5.72 -5.57
CA ASP A 534 8.86 4.63 -5.57
C ASP A 534 10.32 5.11 -5.76
N TYR A 535 10.54 6.43 -5.89
CA TYR A 535 11.85 7.05 -6.00
C TYR A 535 12.12 7.95 -4.79
N PRO A 536 13.10 7.62 -3.92
CA PRO A 536 13.24 8.22 -2.59
C PRO A 536 13.94 9.60 -2.59
N PHE A 537 13.77 10.40 -3.64
CA PHE A 537 14.40 11.71 -3.75
C PHE A 537 13.37 12.76 -4.19
N LEU A 538 13.55 13.97 -3.69
CA LEU A 538 12.80 15.15 -4.13
C LEU A 538 13.20 15.53 -5.56
N ALA A 539 12.39 16.39 -6.20
CA ALA A 539 12.74 17.01 -7.48
C ALA A 539 14.19 17.51 -7.48
N GLY A 540 14.91 17.17 -8.55
CA GLY A 540 16.30 17.57 -8.73
C GLY A 540 16.60 17.86 -10.19
N ALA A 541 17.71 18.54 -10.45
CA ALA A 541 18.17 18.81 -11.80
C ALA A 541 19.69 18.62 -11.91
N SER A 542 20.13 18.25 -13.11
CA SER A 542 21.56 18.24 -13.45
C SER A 542 22.13 19.66 -13.50
N GLY A 543 23.44 19.78 -13.47
CA GLY A 543 24.11 20.98 -13.93
C GLY A 543 23.72 21.30 -15.38
N ALA A 544 23.60 22.59 -15.71
CA ALA A 544 23.37 23.04 -17.07
C ALA A 544 24.65 22.89 -17.92
N ILE A 545 24.48 22.39 -19.16
CA ILE A 545 25.56 22.22 -20.12
C ILE A 545 25.27 23.10 -21.33
N GLY A 546 26.24 23.96 -21.70
CA GLY A 546 26.20 24.80 -22.88
C GLY A 546 26.47 23.99 -24.16
N VAL A 547 25.69 24.30 -25.22
CA VAL A 547 25.91 23.84 -26.60
C VAL A 547 25.79 25.03 -27.52
N HIS A 548 26.74 25.18 -28.40
CA HIS A 548 26.79 26.24 -29.42
C HIS A 548 26.18 25.71 -30.72
N GLU A 549 25.18 26.41 -31.26
CA GLU A 549 24.66 26.21 -32.60
C GLU A 549 25.33 27.18 -33.56
N GLY A 550 26.10 26.67 -34.54
CA GLY A 550 26.90 27.46 -35.48
C GLY A 550 26.81 26.97 -36.90
#